data_d6d74d3b9ea4ce9bee8881a274b29559
#
_entry.id   d6d74d3b9ea4ce9bee8881a274b29559
#
_cell.length_a   1.000
_cell.length_b   1.000
_cell.length_c   1.000
_cell.angle_alpha   90.00
_cell.angle_beta   90.00
_cell.angle_gamma   90.00
#
_symmetry.space_group_name_H-M   'P 1'
#
loop_
_entity.id
_entity.type
_entity.pdbx_description
1 polymer ?
#
loop_
_entity_poly.entity_id
_entity_poly.type
_entity_poly.pdbx_seq_one_letter_code
_entity_poly.pdbx_strand_id
1 'polypeptide(L)'
;MSKSSWLTSIVWLILAGLIYYLADNIQNPNKISRLGSSHTVILKRGLDGHYRAEALINGQPVEVLVDTGATGVAISQRVADKLKLASVSAIRTNTANGDSIGYEVRLNSVKVGGVEAHDVSAMIAPGLGGDVLLGMSFLSRMDVRLYKGEMTIKQVQE
;
A
#
# COMPACT_ATOMS: atom_id res chain seq x y z
N MET A 1 -1.42 -37.97 30.65
CA MET A 1 -2.24 -36.96 29.98
C MET A 1 -3.43 -37.67 29.35
N SER A 2 -4.65 -37.32 29.75
CA SER A 2 -5.84 -37.99 29.25
C SER A 2 -6.09 -37.65 27.78
N LYS A 3 -6.61 -38.58 26.97
CA LYS A 3 -6.98 -38.38 25.57
C LYS A 3 -7.92 -37.16 25.35
N SER A 4 -8.70 -36.80 26.36
CA SER A 4 -9.61 -35.66 26.38
C SER A 4 -8.84 -34.29 26.38
N SER A 5 -7.74 -34.17 27.11
CA SER A 5 -6.97 -32.92 27.23
C SER A 5 -6.28 -32.54 25.93
N TRP A 6 -5.84 -33.50 25.14
CA TRP A 6 -5.19 -33.25 23.86
C TRP A 6 -6.20 -32.79 22.77
N LEU A 7 -7.36 -33.42 22.74
CA LEU A 7 -8.45 -33.02 21.82
C LEU A 7 -8.93 -31.59 22.08
N THR A 8 -9.11 -31.22 23.35
CA THR A 8 -9.48 -29.82 23.69
C THR A 8 -8.43 -28.82 23.27
N SER A 9 -7.14 -29.12 23.43
CA SER A 9 -6.05 -28.23 22.97
C SER A 9 -6.07 -28.02 21.45
N ILE A 10 -6.31 -29.08 20.67
CA ILE A 10 -6.44 -29.00 19.21
C ILE A 10 -7.61 -28.10 18.82
N VAL A 11 -8.79 -28.27 19.46
CA VAL A 11 -9.98 -27.45 19.18
C VAL A 11 -9.68 -25.95 19.41
N TRP A 12 -9.00 -25.62 20.52
CA TRP A 12 -8.62 -24.23 20.80
C TRP A 12 -7.62 -23.67 19.79
N LEU A 13 -6.66 -24.47 19.32
CA LEU A 13 -5.71 -24.04 18.28
C LEU A 13 -6.41 -23.78 16.94
N ILE A 14 -7.34 -24.64 16.55
CA ILE A 14 -8.14 -24.45 15.32
C ILE A 14 -8.99 -23.19 15.45
N LEU A 15 -9.66 -22.98 16.60
CA LEU A 15 -10.48 -21.80 16.84
C LEU A 15 -9.64 -20.51 16.80
N ALA A 16 -8.48 -20.50 17.45
CA ALA A 16 -7.55 -19.38 17.42
C ALA A 16 -7.05 -19.09 15.99
N GLY A 17 -6.72 -20.11 15.23
CA GLY A 17 -6.33 -19.99 13.81
C GLY A 17 -7.46 -19.43 12.95
N LEU A 18 -8.69 -19.85 13.17
CA LEU A 18 -9.87 -19.33 12.47
C LEU A 18 -10.13 -17.87 12.81
N ILE A 19 -10.07 -17.51 14.11
CA ILE A 19 -10.23 -16.11 14.55
C ILE A 19 -9.14 -15.24 13.95
N TYR A 20 -7.88 -15.68 13.96
CA TYR A 20 -6.78 -14.96 13.35
C TYR A 20 -7.01 -14.75 11.84
N TYR A 21 -7.40 -15.83 11.12
CA TYR A 21 -7.68 -15.75 9.68
C TYR A 21 -8.82 -14.76 9.36
N LEU A 22 -9.90 -14.78 10.15
CA LEU A 22 -11.01 -13.85 9.97
C LEU A 22 -10.60 -12.41 10.26
N ALA A 23 -9.85 -12.18 11.34
CA ALA A 23 -9.35 -10.86 11.69
C ALA A 23 -8.42 -10.31 10.60
N ASP A 24 -7.47 -11.10 10.11
CA ASP A 24 -6.57 -10.71 9.01
C ASP A 24 -7.35 -10.40 7.72
N ASN A 25 -8.40 -11.16 7.44
CA ASN A 25 -9.23 -10.94 6.26
C ASN A 25 -10.02 -9.62 6.31
N ILE A 26 -10.45 -9.21 7.52
CA ILE A 26 -11.18 -7.95 7.73
C ILE A 26 -10.21 -6.76 7.73
N GLN A 27 -9.04 -6.91 8.36
CA GLN A 27 -8.05 -5.82 8.49
C GLN A 27 -7.28 -5.55 7.21
N ASN A 28 -7.01 -6.60 6.41
CA ASN A 28 -6.18 -6.52 5.20
C ASN A 28 -6.94 -7.02 3.95
N PRO A 29 -8.02 -6.33 3.52
CA PRO A 29 -8.84 -6.80 2.38
C PRO A 29 -8.12 -6.72 1.03
N ASN A 30 -7.11 -5.86 0.90
CA ASN A 30 -6.47 -5.51 -0.38
C ASN A 30 -5.03 -6.05 -0.49
N LYS A 31 -4.77 -7.29 -0.05
CA LYS A 31 -3.47 -7.96 -0.27
C LYS A 31 -3.24 -8.25 -1.76
N ILE A 32 -2.00 -8.23 -2.24
CA ILE A 32 -1.62 -8.54 -3.63
C ILE A 32 -2.28 -9.83 -4.12
N SER A 33 -2.29 -10.89 -3.32
CA SER A 33 -2.91 -12.18 -3.65
C SER A 33 -4.41 -12.10 -3.96
N ARG A 34 -5.08 -11.01 -3.58
CA ARG A 34 -6.52 -10.79 -3.76
C ARG A 34 -6.84 -9.77 -4.85
N LEU A 35 -5.85 -8.95 -5.25
CA LEU A 35 -6.06 -7.88 -6.21
C LEU A 35 -6.12 -8.36 -7.66
N GLY A 36 -5.68 -9.60 -7.93
CA GLY A 36 -5.66 -10.15 -9.26
C GLY A 36 -4.63 -9.49 -10.19
N SER A 37 -4.61 -9.91 -11.45
CA SER A 37 -3.69 -9.42 -12.48
C SER A 37 -4.39 -8.67 -13.62
N SER A 38 -5.68 -8.33 -13.47
CA SER A 38 -6.41 -7.58 -14.47
C SER A 38 -5.96 -6.11 -14.50
N HIS A 39 -6.13 -5.45 -15.66
CA HIS A 39 -5.86 -4.02 -15.83
C HIS A 39 -6.81 -3.10 -15.02
N THR A 40 -7.56 -3.68 -14.11
CA THR A 40 -8.47 -2.98 -13.21
C THR A 40 -8.33 -3.58 -11.81
N VAL A 41 -8.14 -2.72 -10.83
CA VAL A 41 -8.03 -3.08 -9.41
C VAL A 41 -9.15 -2.40 -8.64
N ILE A 42 -9.80 -3.15 -7.76
CA ILE A 42 -10.83 -2.62 -6.86
C ILE A 42 -10.31 -2.73 -5.42
N LEU A 43 -10.10 -1.59 -4.79
CA LEU A 43 -9.71 -1.49 -3.40
C LEU A 43 -10.93 -1.25 -2.52
N LYS A 44 -11.05 -2.01 -1.45
CA LYS A 44 -12.06 -1.80 -0.42
C LYS A 44 -11.55 -0.83 0.62
N ARG A 45 -12.45 0.04 1.07
CA ARG A 45 -12.16 1.01 2.13
C ARG A 45 -11.94 0.30 3.46
N GLY A 46 -10.86 0.63 4.14
CA GLY A 46 -10.56 0.12 5.47
C GLY A 46 -11.49 0.71 6.55
N LEU A 47 -11.47 0.13 7.74
CA LEU A 47 -12.24 0.60 8.90
C LEU A 47 -11.80 1.99 9.36
N ASP A 48 -10.56 2.38 9.10
CA ASP A 48 -9.99 3.70 9.35
C ASP A 48 -10.42 4.75 8.32
N GLY A 49 -11.23 4.36 7.33
CA GLY A 49 -11.71 5.25 6.29
C GLY A 49 -10.76 5.43 5.11
N HIS A 50 -9.61 4.77 5.10
CA HIS A 50 -8.59 4.88 4.06
C HIS A 50 -8.56 3.67 3.12
N TYR A 51 -7.92 3.85 1.98
CA TYR A 51 -7.63 2.77 1.02
C TYR A 51 -6.17 2.37 1.19
N ARG A 52 -5.95 1.20 1.77
CA ARG A 52 -4.62 0.61 1.91
C ARG A 52 -4.52 -0.58 0.98
N ALA A 53 -3.35 -0.82 0.44
CA ALA A 53 -3.08 -1.97 -0.41
C ALA A 53 -1.63 -2.42 -0.23
N GLU A 54 -1.36 -3.65 -0.62
CA GLU A 54 -0.01 -4.12 -0.86
C GLU A 54 0.34 -3.85 -2.33
N ALA A 55 1.45 -3.14 -2.57
CA ALA A 55 1.95 -2.78 -3.88
C ALA A 55 3.37 -3.32 -4.10
N LEU A 56 3.80 -3.39 -5.34
CA LEU A 56 5.19 -3.64 -5.68
C LEU A 56 5.84 -2.32 -6.10
N ILE A 57 6.88 -1.91 -5.38
CA ILE A 57 7.73 -0.79 -5.77
C ILE A 57 9.08 -1.35 -6.19
N ASN A 58 9.47 -1.12 -7.43
CA ASN A 58 10.66 -1.73 -8.03
C ASN A 58 10.70 -3.26 -7.83
N GLY A 59 9.53 -3.92 -7.90
CA GLY A 59 9.38 -5.36 -7.70
C GLY A 59 9.35 -5.84 -6.25
N GLN A 60 9.49 -4.95 -5.25
CA GLN A 60 9.48 -5.30 -3.82
C GLN A 60 8.13 -4.98 -3.18
N PRO A 61 7.56 -5.90 -2.39
CA PRO A 61 6.28 -5.68 -1.73
C PRO A 61 6.41 -4.68 -0.58
N VAL A 62 5.50 -3.70 -0.60
CA VAL A 62 5.36 -2.65 0.42
C VAL A 62 3.88 -2.34 0.65
N GLU A 63 3.54 -1.90 1.86
CA GLU A 63 2.21 -1.38 2.15
C GLU A 63 2.08 0.05 1.66
N VAL A 64 1.00 0.36 0.95
CA VAL A 64 0.70 1.71 0.47
C VAL A 64 -0.63 2.21 1.00
N LEU A 65 -0.66 3.48 1.37
CA LEU A 65 -1.87 4.26 1.59
C LEU A 65 -2.18 5.03 0.31
N VAL A 66 -3.33 4.78 -0.31
CA VAL A 66 -3.76 5.50 -1.52
C VAL A 66 -4.46 6.79 -1.11
N ASP A 67 -3.89 7.92 -1.54
CA ASP A 67 -4.36 9.26 -1.18
C ASP A 67 -4.44 10.17 -2.41
N THR A 68 -5.67 10.48 -2.83
CA THR A 68 -5.94 11.41 -3.95
C THR A 68 -5.66 12.87 -3.60
N GLY A 69 -5.49 13.20 -2.32
CA GLY A 69 -5.11 14.54 -1.83
C GLY A 69 -3.61 14.80 -1.86
N ALA A 70 -2.79 13.77 -2.01
CA ALA A 70 -1.34 13.90 -2.09
C ALA A 70 -0.87 14.17 -3.52
N THR A 71 -0.02 15.18 -3.72
CA THR A 71 0.51 15.55 -5.04
C THR A 71 1.39 14.45 -5.64
N GLY A 72 2.19 13.77 -4.82
CA GLY A 72 3.17 12.79 -5.28
C GLY A 72 3.18 11.51 -4.45
N VAL A 73 3.98 10.55 -4.90
CA VAL A 73 4.29 9.38 -4.10
C VAL A 73 5.31 9.77 -3.03
N ALA A 74 5.01 9.50 -1.77
CA ALA A 74 5.92 9.69 -0.65
C ALA A 74 6.31 8.36 -0.03
N ILE A 75 7.60 8.18 0.25
CA ILE A 75 8.20 6.94 0.73
C ILE A 75 8.88 7.22 2.07
N SER A 76 8.61 6.41 3.09
CA SER A 76 9.31 6.54 4.37
C SER A 76 10.79 6.23 4.24
N GLN A 77 11.62 6.80 5.13
CA GLN A 77 13.06 6.51 5.15
C GLN A 77 13.32 5.01 5.27
N ARG A 78 12.56 4.30 6.10
CA ARG A 78 12.68 2.86 6.30
C ARG A 78 12.49 2.06 5.00
N VAL A 79 11.50 2.44 4.20
CA VAL A 79 11.25 1.77 2.90
C VAL A 79 12.30 2.17 1.88
N ALA A 80 12.73 3.43 1.86
CA ALA A 80 13.81 3.90 0.99
C ALA A 80 15.10 3.12 1.22
N ASP A 81 15.47 2.91 2.48
CA ASP A 81 16.65 2.13 2.87
C ASP A 81 16.53 0.65 2.44
N LYS A 82 15.35 0.04 2.69
CA LYS A 82 15.04 -1.33 2.26
C LYS A 82 15.18 -1.50 0.75
N LEU A 83 14.69 -0.53 -0.01
CA LEU A 83 14.71 -0.53 -1.49
C LEU A 83 16.03 0.00 -2.07
N LYS A 84 16.96 0.46 -1.22
CA LYS A 84 18.25 1.07 -1.61
C LYS A 84 18.06 2.22 -2.60
N LEU A 85 17.07 3.07 -2.34
CA LEU A 85 16.77 4.21 -3.21
C LEU A 85 17.83 5.31 -3.01
N ALA A 86 18.45 5.74 -4.10
CA ALA A 86 19.34 6.88 -4.09
C ALA A 86 18.55 8.16 -4.39
N SER A 87 18.70 9.18 -3.55
CA SER A 87 18.10 10.49 -3.80
C SER A 87 18.85 11.25 -4.87
N VAL A 88 18.09 12.01 -5.66
CA VAL A 88 18.63 12.90 -6.71
C VAL A 88 18.93 14.28 -6.14
N SER A 89 18.02 14.81 -5.32
CA SER A 89 18.15 16.15 -4.71
C SER A 89 17.35 16.24 -3.41
N ALA A 90 17.75 17.18 -2.54
CA ALA A 90 16.96 17.56 -1.38
C ALA A 90 15.98 18.68 -1.77
N ILE A 91 14.73 18.56 -1.38
CA ILE A 91 13.68 19.54 -1.63
C ILE A 91 12.99 19.94 -0.32
N ARG A 92 12.59 21.21 -0.22
CA ARG A 92 11.68 21.63 0.84
C ARG A 92 10.25 21.33 0.39
N THR A 93 9.49 20.68 1.26
CA THR A 93 8.09 20.35 1.00
C THR A 93 7.22 20.83 2.15
N ASN A 94 6.00 21.25 1.82
CA ASN A 94 4.99 21.56 2.81
C ASN A 94 4.08 20.33 2.95
N THR A 95 3.98 19.82 4.17
CA THR A 95 3.16 18.65 4.50
C THR A 95 2.04 19.06 5.49
N ALA A 96 1.09 18.17 5.71
CA ALA A 96 0.05 18.40 6.74
C ALA A 96 0.64 18.67 8.15
N ASN A 97 1.87 18.23 8.41
CA ASN A 97 2.60 18.45 9.66
C ASN A 97 3.56 19.66 9.61
N GLY A 98 3.47 20.49 8.56
CA GLY A 98 4.32 21.67 8.35
C GLY A 98 5.45 21.42 7.34
N ASP A 99 6.37 22.40 7.30
CA ASP A 99 7.54 22.34 6.40
C ASP A 99 8.48 21.20 6.79
N SER A 100 8.90 20.45 5.80
CA SER A 100 9.83 19.33 5.96
C SER A 100 10.85 19.30 4.81
N ILE A 101 11.94 18.59 5.02
CA ILE A 101 12.91 18.27 3.97
C ILE A 101 12.59 16.87 3.47
N GLY A 102 12.34 16.76 2.18
CA GLY A 102 12.24 15.50 1.46
C GLY A 102 13.37 15.34 0.47
N TYR A 103 13.52 14.15 -0.07
CA TYR A 103 14.56 13.84 -1.06
C TYR A 103 13.91 13.26 -2.30
N GLU A 104 14.10 13.92 -3.42
CA GLU A 104 13.58 13.45 -4.71
C GLU A 104 14.19 12.10 -5.10
N VAL A 105 13.34 11.22 -5.63
CA VAL A 105 13.74 9.91 -6.12
C VAL A 105 12.85 9.52 -7.30
N ARG A 106 13.38 8.70 -8.20
CA ARG A 106 12.61 8.06 -9.27
C ARG A 106 12.45 6.58 -9.01
N LEU A 107 11.24 6.11 -9.19
CA LEU A 107 10.90 4.70 -9.08
C LEU A 107 10.79 4.10 -10.48
N ASN A 108 11.50 3.00 -10.72
CA ASN A 108 11.43 2.30 -12.00
C ASN A 108 10.01 1.81 -12.29
N SER A 109 9.34 1.25 -11.27
CA SER A 109 7.94 0.84 -11.37
C SER A 109 7.20 0.93 -10.05
N VAL A 110 5.89 1.20 -10.15
CA VAL A 110 4.92 1.08 -9.07
C VAL A 110 3.75 0.27 -9.60
N LYS A 111 3.44 -0.84 -8.94
CA LYS A 111 2.39 -1.77 -9.35
C LYS A 111 1.44 -2.08 -8.21
N VAL A 112 0.15 -1.94 -8.46
CA VAL A 112 -0.93 -2.31 -7.53
C VAL A 112 -1.83 -3.32 -8.24
N GLY A 113 -1.81 -4.58 -7.81
CA GLY A 113 -2.49 -5.64 -8.54
C GLY A 113 -2.03 -5.72 -10.00
N GLY A 114 -2.96 -5.53 -10.94
CA GLY A 114 -2.67 -5.56 -12.38
C GLY A 114 -2.42 -4.20 -13.02
N VAL A 115 -2.48 -3.08 -12.28
CA VAL A 115 -2.16 -1.75 -12.81
C VAL A 115 -0.72 -1.36 -12.47
N GLU A 116 0.00 -0.79 -13.43
CA GLU A 116 1.41 -0.48 -13.29
C GLU A 116 1.76 0.85 -13.97
N ALA A 117 2.64 1.63 -13.33
CA ALA A 117 3.25 2.80 -13.92
C ALA A 117 4.77 2.71 -13.81
N HIS A 118 5.48 3.14 -14.84
CA HIS A 118 6.93 3.20 -14.87
C HIS A 118 7.40 4.65 -14.73
N ASP A 119 8.66 4.82 -14.33
CA ASP A 119 9.30 6.12 -14.21
C ASP A 119 8.47 7.10 -13.35
N VAL A 120 8.11 6.65 -12.14
CA VAL A 120 7.25 7.42 -11.23
C VAL A 120 8.09 8.35 -10.36
N SER A 121 7.80 9.64 -10.43
CA SER A 121 8.41 10.63 -9.53
C SER A 121 7.91 10.42 -8.10
N ALA A 122 8.82 10.36 -7.15
CA ALA A 122 8.53 10.14 -5.74
C ALA A 122 9.46 10.97 -4.86
N MET A 123 9.14 11.02 -3.57
CA MET A 123 9.91 11.71 -2.56
C MET A 123 10.14 10.80 -1.36
N ILE A 124 11.36 10.70 -0.89
CA ILE A 124 11.66 10.13 0.42
C ILE A 124 11.28 11.18 1.46
N ALA A 125 10.37 10.83 2.35
CA ALA A 125 9.86 11.69 3.42
C ALA A 125 10.22 11.07 4.77
N PRO A 126 11.31 11.49 5.44
CA PRO A 126 11.77 10.88 6.70
C PRO A 126 10.73 10.91 7.82
N GLY A 127 9.83 11.92 7.82
CA GLY A 127 8.76 12.08 8.79
C GLY A 127 7.45 11.33 8.46
N LEU A 128 7.41 10.53 7.39
CA LEU A 128 6.20 9.78 7.03
C LEU A 128 5.93 8.66 8.03
N GLY A 129 4.73 8.67 8.65
CA GLY A 129 4.33 7.73 9.67
C GLY A 129 3.90 6.33 9.17
N GLY A 130 3.93 6.09 7.86
CA GLY A 130 3.59 4.80 7.22
C GLY A 130 4.73 4.31 6.34
N ASP A 131 4.44 3.34 5.47
CA ASP A 131 5.43 2.86 4.52
C ASP A 131 5.52 3.74 3.29
N VAL A 132 4.41 3.84 2.56
CA VAL A 132 4.32 4.62 1.33
C VAL A 132 2.94 5.25 1.23
N LEU A 133 2.92 6.51 0.79
CA LEU A 133 1.72 7.21 0.39
C LEU A 133 1.70 7.30 -1.13
N LEU A 134 0.67 6.73 -1.74
CA LEU A 134 0.52 6.64 -3.19
C LEU A 134 -0.37 7.79 -3.69
N GLY A 135 0.25 8.86 -4.15
CA GLY A 135 -0.41 10.10 -4.57
C GLY A 135 -0.55 10.27 -6.08
N MET A 136 -0.83 11.50 -6.50
CA MET A 136 -1.21 11.83 -7.87
C MET A 136 -0.10 11.60 -8.92
N SER A 137 1.19 11.57 -8.56
CA SER A 137 2.23 11.22 -9.53
C SER A 137 2.09 9.80 -10.11
N PHE A 138 1.36 8.92 -9.41
CA PHE A 138 0.93 7.61 -9.90
C PHE A 138 -0.54 7.64 -10.35
N LEU A 139 -1.45 8.13 -9.50
CA LEU A 139 -2.90 8.02 -9.72
C LEU A 139 -3.41 8.78 -10.94
N SER A 140 -2.79 9.92 -11.30
CA SER A 140 -3.17 10.70 -12.49
C SER A 140 -2.93 10.00 -13.83
N ARG A 141 -2.15 8.90 -13.80
CA ARG A 141 -1.91 8.07 -14.99
C ARG A 141 -2.95 6.95 -15.15
N MET A 142 -3.94 6.90 -14.27
CA MET A 142 -4.97 5.87 -14.20
C MET A 142 -6.36 6.49 -14.26
N ASP A 143 -7.37 5.73 -14.67
CA ASP A 143 -8.78 6.08 -14.44
C ASP A 143 -9.13 5.63 -13.00
N VAL A 144 -9.37 6.61 -12.13
CA VAL A 144 -9.66 6.37 -10.70
C VAL A 144 -11.08 6.79 -10.40
N ARG A 145 -11.87 5.87 -9.86
CA ARG A 145 -13.27 6.11 -9.48
C ARG A 145 -13.51 5.67 -8.04
N LEU A 146 -14.14 6.55 -7.27
CA LEU A 146 -14.58 6.26 -5.91
C LEU A 146 -16.10 6.14 -5.89
N TYR A 147 -16.59 4.99 -5.44
CA TYR A 147 -18.03 4.77 -5.34
C TYR A 147 -18.35 3.80 -4.20
N LYS A 148 -19.27 4.20 -3.31
CA LYS A 148 -19.81 3.38 -2.20
C LYS A 148 -18.73 2.63 -1.38
N GLY A 149 -17.61 3.29 -1.07
CA GLY A 149 -16.55 2.70 -0.25
C GLY A 149 -15.58 1.79 -1.04
N GLU A 150 -15.69 1.78 -2.35
CA GLU A 150 -14.72 1.13 -3.24
C GLU A 150 -13.98 2.17 -4.08
N MET A 151 -12.68 1.93 -4.28
CA MET A 151 -11.85 2.66 -5.23
C MET A 151 -11.48 1.74 -6.37
N THR A 152 -11.96 2.04 -7.55
CA THR A 152 -11.57 1.36 -8.79
C THR A 152 -10.44 2.12 -9.44
N ILE A 153 -9.33 1.43 -9.71
CA ILE A 153 -8.16 1.95 -10.43
C ILE A 153 -8.02 1.13 -11.70
N LYS A 154 -8.07 1.78 -12.86
CA LYS A 154 -7.97 1.13 -14.15
C LYS A 154 -6.78 1.67 -14.95
N GLN A 155 -6.01 0.77 -15.54
CA GLN A 155 -4.94 1.12 -16.47
C GLN A 155 -5.52 1.87 -17.66
N VAL A 156 -4.98 3.07 -17.94
CA VAL A 156 -5.24 3.79 -19.18
C VAL A 156 -4.25 3.25 -20.21
N GLN A 157 -4.73 2.80 -21.35
CA GLN A 157 -3.87 2.46 -22.50
C GLN A 157 -3.44 3.78 -23.15
N GLU A 158 -2.16 4.00 -23.27
CA GLU A 158 -1.58 5.08 -24.09
C GLU A 158 -1.75 4.80 -25.58
#